data_32b2770b2bed5145dd9df8a07001744d
#
_entry.id   32b2770b2bed5145dd9df8a07001744d
#
_cell.length_a   1.000
_cell.length_b   1.000
_cell.length_c   1.000
_cell.angle_alpha   90.00
_cell.angle_beta   90.00
_cell.angle_gamma   90.00
#
_symmetry.space_group_name_H-M   'P 1'
#
loop_
_entity.id
_entity.type
_entity.pdbx_description
1 polymer ?
#
loop_
_entity_poly.entity_id
_entity_poly.type
_entity_poly.pdbx_seq_one_letter_code
_entity_poly.pdbx_strand_id
1 'polypeptide(L)'
;IRDRDGGAPQAACQKVCCKDKWSNPSLHKKVSSIGVVDPESNEVWLIDATPDFAEQLHLLTNNNERALKGIFITHAHIGHYTGLIHLGREVMGTKNTIVNVMPKMGEFLRNNGPWSQLVNLNNITLKGLKNNKTQALNSKLSITPFKVPHRDEFSETVGFRIKGPSKSLVSVS
;
A
#
# COMPACT_ATOMS: atom_id res chain seq x y z
N ILE A 1 7.21 19.94 -12.47
CA ILE A 1 6.27 18.78 -12.45
C ILE A 1 5.92 18.60 -10.99
N ARG A 2 4.65 18.76 -10.63
CA ARG A 2 4.20 18.45 -9.26
C ARG A 2 4.10 16.93 -9.17
N ASP A 3 4.75 16.33 -8.19
CA ASP A 3 4.58 14.94 -7.82
C ASP A 3 3.10 14.71 -7.54
N ARG A 4 2.51 13.83 -8.32
CA ARG A 4 1.11 13.45 -8.18
C ARG A 4 1.09 11.95 -7.97
N ASP A 5 0.40 11.52 -6.93
CA ASP A 5 0.25 10.11 -6.56
C ASP A 5 -0.54 9.27 -7.60
N GLY A 6 -0.74 9.81 -8.80
CA GLY A 6 -1.38 9.13 -9.94
C GLY A 6 -2.90 9.23 -9.99
N GLY A 7 -3.59 9.53 -8.90
CA GLY A 7 -5.06 9.67 -8.84
C GLY A 7 -5.60 10.85 -9.64
N ALA A 8 -6.78 10.72 -10.24
CA ALA A 8 -7.50 11.79 -10.92
C ALA A 8 -9.01 11.53 -10.93
N PRO A 9 -9.86 12.57 -10.72
CA PRO A 9 -9.50 13.97 -10.53
C PRO A 9 -8.87 14.22 -9.16
N GLN A 10 -7.99 15.20 -9.06
CA GLN A 10 -7.41 15.65 -7.79
C GLN A 10 -8.24 16.80 -7.22
N ALA A 11 -8.32 16.90 -5.90
CA ALA A 11 -9.06 17.93 -5.18
C ALA A 11 -8.79 19.34 -5.75
N ALA A 12 -9.86 20.06 -6.07
CA ALA A 12 -9.87 21.40 -6.65
C ALA A 12 -9.07 21.58 -7.96
N CYS A 13 -8.68 20.53 -8.65
CA CYS A 13 -7.94 20.61 -9.89
C CYS A 13 -8.88 20.87 -11.09
N GLN A 14 -8.69 22.02 -11.76
CA GLN A 14 -9.42 22.43 -12.95
C GLN A 14 -8.61 22.27 -14.24
N LYS A 15 -7.45 21.62 -14.18
CA LYS A 15 -6.60 21.41 -15.34
C LYS A 15 -7.18 20.34 -16.28
N VAL A 16 -6.73 20.35 -17.54
CA VAL A 16 -7.15 19.40 -18.58
C VAL A 16 -7.09 17.94 -18.09
N CYS A 17 -6.08 17.57 -17.28
CA CYS A 17 -5.95 16.23 -16.74
C CYS A 17 -7.09 15.81 -15.78
N CYS A 18 -7.87 16.75 -15.25
CA CYS A 18 -8.91 16.50 -14.24
C CYS A 18 -10.30 16.98 -14.69
N LYS A 19 -10.37 18.00 -15.57
CA LYS A 19 -11.61 18.71 -15.90
C LYS A 19 -12.75 17.75 -16.29
N ASP A 20 -12.50 16.88 -17.27
CA ASP A 20 -13.53 15.99 -17.79
C ASP A 20 -13.86 14.84 -16.81
N LYS A 21 -12.96 14.58 -15.85
CA LYS A 21 -13.15 13.53 -14.87
C LYS A 21 -14.12 13.91 -13.76
N TRP A 22 -14.28 15.19 -13.46
CA TRP A 22 -15.27 15.66 -12.49
C TRP A 22 -16.72 15.34 -12.91
N SER A 23 -16.98 15.34 -14.21
CA SER A 23 -18.32 15.04 -14.76
C SER A 23 -18.47 13.58 -15.24
N ASN A 24 -17.37 12.82 -15.32
CA ASN A 24 -17.39 11.45 -15.80
C ASN A 24 -16.58 10.49 -14.90
N PRO A 25 -17.24 9.84 -13.93
CA PRO A 25 -16.58 8.89 -13.02
C PRO A 25 -15.85 7.72 -13.70
N SER A 26 -16.26 7.33 -14.92
CA SER A 26 -15.58 6.24 -15.65
C SER A 26 -14.14 6.59 -16.06
N LEU A 27 -13.81 7.88 -16.07
CA LEU A 27 -12.47 8.38 -16.36
C LEU A 27 -11.60 8.54 -15.12
N HIS A 28 -12.12 8.24 -13.93
CA HIS A 28 -11.35 8.33 -12.69
C HIS A 28 -10.14 7.39 -12.72
N LYS A 29 -9.03 7.87 -12.20
CA LYS A 29 -7.83 7.07 -11.99
C LYS A 29 -7.53 7.03 -10.50
N LYS A 30 -7.35 5.84 -9.98
CA LYS A 30 -6.95 5.65 -8.57
C LYS A 30 -5.50 6.03 -8.35
N VAL A 31 -5.18 6.36 -7.13
CA VAL A 31 -3.79 6.52 -6.68
C VAL A 31 -3.03 5.22 -6.89
N SER A 32 -1.75 5.32 -7.24
CA SER A 32 -0.93 4.15 -7.59
C SER A 32 -0.79 3.17 -6.42
N SER A 33 -1.14 1.92 -6.68
CA SER A 33 -0.99 0.79 -5.76
C SER A 33 -0.82 -0.48 -6.59
N ILE A 34 -0.18 -1.50 -6.03
CA ILE A 34 0.05 -2.78 -6.71
C ILE A 34 -0.52 -3.91 -5.88
N GLY A 35 -1.43 -4.69 -6.49
CA GLY A 35 -1.88 -5.95 -5.95
C GLY A 35 -1.01 -7.11 -6.42
N VAL A 36 -0.60 -7.98 -5.50
CA VAL A 36 0.06 -9.26 -5.81
C VAL A 36 -0.93 -10.36 -5.50
N VAL A 37 -1.15 -11.24 -6.46
CA VAL A 37 -2.12 -12.34 -6.36
C VAL A 37 -1.42 -13.65 -6.61
N ASP A 38 -1.60 -14.61 -5.72
CA ASP A 38 -1.34 -16.01 -5.98
C ASP A 38 -2.67 -16.71 -6.27
N PRO A 39 -2.93 -17.07 -7.54
CA PRO A 39 -4.22 -17.65 -7.93
C PRO A 39 -4.40 -19.10 -7.43
N GLU A 40 -3.32 -19.79 -7.05
CA GLU A 40 -3.40 -21.15 -6.58
C GLU A 40 -3.78 -21.24 -5.10
N SER A 41 -3.25 -20.33 -4.28
CA SER A 41 -3.57 -20.27 -2.84
C SER A 41 -4.70 -19.31 -2.50
N ASN A 42 -5.17 -18.50 -3.47
CA ASN A 42 -6.08 -17.37 -3.25
C ASN A 42 -5.57 -16.37 -2.22
N GLU A 43 -4.26 -16.24 -2.10
CA GLU A 43 -3.61 -15.28 -1.23
C GLU A 43 -3.26 -14.01 -1.98
N VAL A 44 -3.45 -12.86 -1.32
CA VAL A 44 -3.14 -11.56 -1.92
C VAL A 44 -2.35 -10.68 -0.97
N TRP A 45 -1.53 -9.81 -1.56
CA TRP A 45 -0.78 -8.76 -0.86
C TRP A 45 -0.99 -7.44 -1.58
N LEU A 46 -0.96 -6.35 -0.83
CA LEU A 46 -1.10 -5.00 -1.36
C LEU A 46 0.19 -4.21 -1.12
N ILE A 47 0.67 -3.49 -2.13
CA ILE A 47 1.73 -2.49 -1.98
C ILE A 47 1.07 -1.12 -2.03
N ASP A 48 1.25 -0.38 -0.95
CA ASP A 48 0.66 0.90 -0.59
C ASP A 48 -0.86 0.88 -0.34
N ALA A 49 -1.21 1.37 0.83
CA ALA A 49 -2.59 1.62 1.26
C ALA A 49 -2.94 3.08 0.97
N THR A 50 -3.41 3.34 -0.22
CA THR A 50 -3.66 4.69 -0.75
C THR A 50 -4.99 5.27 -0.24
N PRO A 51 -5.32 6.54 -0.52
CA PRO A 51 -6.65 7.08 -0.28
C PRO A 51 -7.79 6.28 -0.93
N ASP A 52 -7.51 5.55 -2.01
CA ASP A 52 -8.49 4.70 -2.70
C ASP A 52 -8.53 3.25 -2.17
N PHE A 53 -7.98 3.02 -0.97
CA PHE A 53 -7.79 1.71 -0.37
C PHE A 53 -9.05 0.83 -0.39
N ALA A 54 -10.21 1.39 -0.09
CA ALA A 54 -11.45 0.61 -0.01
C ALA A 54 -11.78 -0.08 -1.33
N GLU A 55 -11.73 0.66 -2.44
CA GLU A 55 -11.99 0.09 -3.76
C GLU A 55 -10.85 -0.79 -4.26
N GLN A 56 -9.60 -0.42 -3.98
CA GLN A 56 -8.42 -1.22 -4.35
C GLN A 56 -8.42 -2.56 -3.63
N LEU A 57 -8.76 -2.59 -2.35
CA LEU A 57 -8.87 -3.81 -1.59
C LEU A 57 -10.02 -4.69 -2.12
N HIS A 58 -11.18 -4.11 -2.38
CA HIS A 58 -12.33 -4.82 -2.95
C HIS A 58 -11.97 -5.50 -4.27
N LEU A 59 -11.32 -4.78 -5.18
CA LEU A 59 -10.86 -5.34 -6.46
C LEU A 59 -9.81 -6.46 -6.26
N LEU A 60 -8.85 -6.24 -5.36
CA LEU A 60 -7.78 -7.20 -5.09
C LEU A 60 -8.31 -8.50 -4.48
N THR A 61 -9.23 -8.39 -3.53
CA THR A 61 -9.82 -9.55 -2.84
C THR A 61 -10.91 -10.26 -3.64
N ASN A 62 -11.29 -9.74 -4.80
CA ASN A 62 -12.35 -10.31 -5.63
C ASN A 62 -13.62 -10.62 -4.81
N ASN A 63 -14.25 -9.59 -4.26
CA ASN A 63 -15.41 -9.71 -3.38
C ASN A 63 -15.19 -10.61 -2.14
N ASN A 64 -14.00 -10.56 -1.56
CA ASN A 64 -13.57 -11.36 -0.40
C ASN A 64 -13.36 -12.87 -0.67
N GLU A 65 -13.26 -13.29 -1.92
CA GLU A 65 -12.88 -14.66 -2.29
C GLU A 65 -11.39 -14.94 -2.05
N ARG A 66 -10.56 -13.87 -1.98
CA ARG A 66 -9.12 -13.95 -1.74
C ARG A 66 -8.76 -13.39 -0.37
N ALA A 67 -7.81 -14.03 0.28
CA ALA A 67 -7.35 -13.65 1.61
C ALA A 67 -6.22 -12.62 1.55
N LEU A 68 -6.43 -11.42 2.11
CA LEU A 68 -5.36 -10.44 2.32
C LEU A 68 -4.37 -10.96 3.37
N LYS A 69 -3.13 -11.23 2.96
CA LYS A 69 -2.06 -11.77 3.82
C LYS A 69 -1.11 -10.70 4.35
N GLY A 70 -1.09 -9.54 3.73
CA GLY A 70 -0.26 -8.44 4.20
C GLY A 70 -0.28 -7.23 3.28
N ILE A 71 0.12 -6.11 3.86
CA ILE A 71 0.29 -4.83 3.16
C ILE A 71 1.77 -4.45 3.28
N PHE A 72 2.34 -3.90 2.24
CA PHE A 72 3.70 -3.37 2.19
C PHE A 72 3.63 -1.87 1.95
N ILE A 73 4.32 -1.06 2.74
CA ILE A 73 4.34 0.39 2.57
C ILE A 73 5.71 0.81 2.03
N THR A 74 5.68 1.57 0.95
CA THR A 74 6.90 2.08 0.31
C THR A 74 7.54 3.20 1.11
N HIS A 75 6.75 4.17 1.58
CA HIS A 75 7.23 5.33 2.33
C HIS A 75 6.09 6.14 2.97
N ALA A 76 6.44 7.18 3.75
CA ALA A 76 5.51 8.00 4.52
C ALA A 76 5.03 9.26 3.77
N HIS A 77 4.71 9.17 2.48
CA HIS A 77 3.93 10.20 1.80
C HIS A 77 2.45 9.84 1.78
N ILE A 78 1.61 10.84 1.87
CA ILE A 78 0.18 10.72 2.20
C ILE A 78 -0.59 9.80 1.23
N GLY A 79 -0.19 9.75 -0.04
CA GLY A 79 -0.78 8.88 -1.05
C GLY A 79 -0.51 7.39 -0.86
N HIS A 80 0.39 6.99 0.05
CA HIS A 80 0.89 5.62 0.15
C HIS A 80 0.47 4.87 1.42
N TYR A 81 0.05 5.57 2.49
CA TYR A 81 -0.26 4.93 3.78
C TYR A 81 -1.56 5.37 4.43
N THR A 82 -2.22 6.44 3.94
CA THR A 82 -3.42 6.98 4.59
C THR A 82 -4.58 6.00 4.60
N GLY A 83 -4.67 5.13 3.61
CA GLY A 83 -5.69 4.09 3.54
C GLY A 83 -5.63 3.06 4.66
N LEU A 84 -4.51 2.95 5.39
CA LEU A 84 -4.42 2.08 6.57
C LEU A 84 -5.49 2.41 7.62
N ILE A 85 -6.00 3.64 7.66
CA ILE A 85 -7.05 4.05 8.59
C ILE A 85 -8.31 3.19 8.48
N HIS A 86 -8.60 2.64 7.30
CA HIS A 86 -9.74 1.75 7.07
C HIS A 86 -9.66 0.43 7.86
N LEU A 87 -8.47 0.04 8.30
CA LEU A 87 -8.28 -1.17 9.12
C LEU A 87 -8.72 -0.97 10.57
N GLY A 88 -8.97 0.29 10.99
CA GLY A 88 -9.38 0.66 12.33
C GLY A 88 -10.79 0.20 12.70
N ARG A 89 -11.09 0.33 13.98
CA ARG A 89 -12.37 -0.11 14.58
C ARG A 89 -13.60 0.61 14.02
N GLU A 90 -13.42 1.81 13.47
CA GLU A 90 -14.52 2.62 12.93
C GLU A 90 -14.99 2.12 11.54
N VAL A 91 -14.17 1.28 10.84
CA VAL A 91 -14.50 0.75 9.51
C VAL A 91 -14.45 -0.77 9.52
N MET A 92 -13.25 -1.38 9.37
CA MET A 92 -13.11 -2.84 9.24
C MET A 92 -12.94 -3.54 10.59
N GLY A 93 -12.37 -2.87 11.58
CA GLY A 93 -12.07 -3.46 12.88
C GLY A 93 -11.17 -4.70 12.78
N THR A 94 -10.18 -4.67 11.89
CA THR A 94 -9.32 -5.84 11.63
C THR A 94 -8.55 -6.25 12.89
N LYS A 95 -8.10 -7.50 12.89
CA LYS A 95 -7.24 -8.02 13.97
C LYS A 95 -5.93 -8.54 13.38
N ASN A 96 -4.83 -7.93 13.83
CA ASN A 96 -3.46 -8.33 13.48
C ASN A 96 -3.17 -8.36 11.97
N THR A 97 -3.78 -7.47 11.18
CA THR A 97 -3.42 -7.34 9.76
C THR A 97 -1.95 -6.99 9.64
N ILE A 98 -1.18 -7.80 8.93
CA ILE A 98 0.27 -7.62 8.78
C ILE A 98 0.54 -6.40 7.89
N VAL A 99 1.28 -5.42 8.41
CA VAL A 99 1.79 -4.27 7.65
C VAL A 99 3.32 -4.29 7.69
N ASN A 100 3.92 -4.55 6.54
CA ASN A 100 5.37 -4.68 6.37
C ASN A 100 5.96 -3.30 6.07
N VAL A 101 6.90 -2.84 6.87
CA VAL A 101 7.42 -1.46 6.85
C VAL A 101 8.92 -1.42 7.09
N MET A 102 9.60 -0.43 6.52
CA MET A 102 10.97 -0.08 6.89
C MET A 102 11.01 0.52 8.30
N PRO A 103 12.17 0.49 9.00
CA PRO A 103 12.26 0.89 10.41
C PRO A 103 11.67 2.27 10.74
N LYS A 104 12.05 3.33 10.00
CA LYS A 104 11.52 4.69 10.24
C LYS A 104 10.03 4.79 9.93
N MET A 105 9.55 4.08 8.90
CA MET A 105 8.11 4.00 8.61
C MET A 105 7.36 3.34 9.77
N GLY A 106 7.92 2.31 10.37
CA GLY A 106 7.35 1.67 11.56
C GLY A 106 7.30 2.60 12.76
N GLU A 107 8.34 3.38 13.00
CA GLU A 107 8.37 4.42 14.05
C GLU A 107 7.33 5.50 13.77
N PHE A 108 7.25 5.96 12.51
CA PHE A 108 6.25 6.95 12.10
C PHE A 108 4.83 6.49 12.45
N LEU A 109 4.44 5.28 12.09
CA LEU A 109 3.10 4.75 12.36
C LEU A 109 2.83 4.57 13.87
N ARG A 110 3.84 4.20 14.67
CA ARG A 110 3.68 4.05 16.13
C ARG A 110 3.51 5.37 16.85
N ASN A 111 4.14 6.44 16.35
CA ASN A 111 4.24 7.71 17.07
C ASN A 111 3.25 8.77 16.57
N ASN A 112 2.50 8.50 15.51
CA ASN A 112 1.56 9.46 14.95
C ASN A 112 0.13 8.93 14.96
N GLY A 113 -0.79 9.70 15.56
CA GLY A 113 -2.22 9.45 15.41
C GLY A 113 -2.71 9.78 13.99
N PRO A 114 -3.75 9.12 13.50
CA PRO A 114 -4.49 8.03 14.16
C PRO A 114 -3.86 6.63 13.99
N TRP A 115 -2.76 6.46 13.23
CA TRP A 115 -2.16 5.15 12.95
C TRP A 115 -1.62 4.44 14.19
N SER A 116 -1.12 5.20 15.17
CA SER A 116 -0.69 4.65 16.47
C SER A 116 -1.83 3.91 17.19
N GLN A 117 -3.07 4.37 17.03
CA GLN A 117 -4.25 3.67 17.57
C GLN A 117 -4.42 2.29 16.92
N LEU A 118 -4.21 2.16 15.61
CA LEU A 118 -4.31 0.88 14.90
C LEU A 118 -3.32 -0.15 15.46
N VAL A 119 -2.10 0.30 15.78
CA VAL A 119 -1.06 -0.53 16.40
C VAL A 119 -1.46 -0.92 17.83
N ASN A 120 -1.86 0.06 18.63
CA ASN A 120 -2.18 -0.14 20.06
C ASN A 120 -3.41 -1.04 20.26
N LEU A 121 -4.38 -0.98 19.35
CA LEU A 121 -5.59 -1.82 19.38
C LEU A 121 -5.42 -3.17 18.65
N ASN A 122 -4.21 -3.46 18.18
CA ASN A 122 -3.91 -4.66 17.38
C ASN A 122 -4.79 -4.79 16.11
N ASN A 123 -5.26 -3.68 15.56
CA ASN A 123 -5.87 -3.71 14.23
C ASN A 123 -4.83 -4.09 13.18
N ILE A 124 -3.61 -3.57 13.34
CA ILE A 124 -2.45 -3.91 12.52
C ILE A 124 -1.29 -4.43 13.36
N THR A 125 -0.48 -5.29 12.76
CA THR A 125 0.81 -5.73 13.30
C THR A 125 1.93 -5.29 12.39
N LEU A 126 2.82 -4.44 12.88
CA LEU A 126 3.95 -3.95 12.09
C LEU A 126 5.07 -4.99 12.03
N LYS A 127 5.42 -5.41 10.82
CA LYS A 127 6.54 -6.32 10.55
C LYS A 127 7.68 -5.57 9.88
N GLY A 128 8.85 -5.57 10.52
CA GLY A 128 10.03 -4.83 10.03
C GLY A 128 10.65 -5.44 8.79
N LEU A 129 10.86 -4.61 7.77
CA LEU A 129 11.62 -4.93 6.58
C LEU A 129 13.10 -4.54 6.77
N LYS A 130 13.98 -5.15 5.98
CA LYS A 130 15.41 -4.80 5.91
C LYS A 130 15.82 -4.63 4.46
N ASN A 131 16.56 -3.55 4.18
CA ASN A 131 17.05 -3.26 2.84
C ASN A 131 17.76 -4.47 2.20
N ASN A 132 17.40 -4.80 0.97
CA ASN A 132 17.94 -5.94 0.20
C ASN A 132 17.75 -7.32 0.85
N LYS A 133 16.91 -7.44 1.89
CA LYS A 133 16.62 -8.72 2.52
C LYS A 133 15.32 -9.31 1.96
N THR A 134 15.44 -10.43 1.26
CA THR A 134 14.29 -11.15 0.71
C THR A 134 13.43 -11.73 1.82
N GLN A 135 12.11 -11.60 1.68
CA GLN A 135 11.09 -12.21 2.52
C GLN A 135 10.22 -13.12 1.65
N ALA A 136 10.00 -14.35 2.08
CA ALA A 136 9.00 -15.21 1.46
C ALA A 136 7.59 -14.68 1.77
N LEU A 137 6.75 -14.60 0.76
CA LEU A 137 5.32 -14.35 0.88
C LEU A 137 4.59 -15.68 1.13
N ASN A 138 4.92 -16.67 0.32
CA ASN A 138 4.52 -18.07 0.48
C ASN A 138 5.61 -18.98 -0.13
N SER A 139 5.27 -20.23 -0.44
CA SER A 139 6.22 -21.19 -1.03
C SER A 139 6.70 -20.84 -2.45
N LYS A 140 5.97 -19.97 -3.17
CA LYS A 140 6.22 -19.63 -4.58
C LYS A 140 6.64 -18.19 -4.80
N LEU A 141 6.21 -17.29 -3.92
CA LEU A 141 6.38 -15.86 -4.05
C LEU A 141 7.32 -15.30 -3.00
N SER A 142 8.15 -14.37 -3.41
CA SER A 142 9.00 -13.61 -2.48
C SER A 142 9.07 -12.14 -2.87
N ILE A 143 9.39 -11.30 -1.89
CA ILE A 143 9.53 -9.86 -2.05
C ILE A 143 10.82 -9.38 -1.42
N THR A 144 11.49 -8.45 -2.08
CA THR A 144 12.75 -7.86 -1.61
C THR A 144 12.63 -6.34 -1.67
N PRO A 145 12.63 -5.62 -0.54
CA PRO A 145 12.70 -4.17 -0.52
C PRO A 145 14.10 -3.71 -0.90
N PHE A 146 14.21 -2.61 -1.63
CA PHE A 146 15.47 -1.92 -1.90
C PHE A 146 15.26 -0.41 -1.82
N LYS A 147 16.19 0.29 -1.17
CA LYS A 147 16.12 1.74 -1.03
C LYS A 147 16.27 2.42 -2.38
N VAL A 148 15.47 3.47 -2.59
CA VAL A 148 15.52 4.33 -3.77
C VAL A 148 15.67 5.79 -3.34
N PRO A 149 16.35 6.64 -4.14
CA PRO A 149 16.40 8.07 -3.88
C PRO A 149 15.01 8.70 -3.98
N HIS A 150 14.61 9.39 -2.92
CA HIS A 150 13.34 10.13 -2.87
C HIS A 150 13.43 11.21 -1.77
N ARG A 151 12.33 11.91 -1.53
CA ARG A 151 12.20 12.83 -0.38
C ARG A 151 11.90 12.00 0.88
N ASP A 152 12.91 11.80 1.71
CA ASP A 152 12.84 10.92 2.89
C ASP A 152 12.54 11.71 4.18
N GLU A 153 11.55 12.63 4.15
CA GLU A 153 11.23 13.53 5.26
C GLU A 153 10.83 12.77 6.53
N PHE A 154 10.05 11.70 6.39
CA PHE A 154 9.47 10.98 7.53
C PHE A 154 9.91 9.51 7.59
N SER A 155 10.33 8.92 6.48
CA SER A 155 10.74 7.53 6.43
C SER A 155 11.73 7.26 5.31
N GLU A 156 12.32 6.07 5.31
CA GLU A 156 12.99 5.56 4.12
C GLU A 156 11.99 5.37 2.99
N THR A 157 12.43 5.56 1.75
CA THR A 157 11.68 5.17 0.55
C THR A 157 12.25 3.90 -0.05
N VAL A 158 11.38 2.94 -0.36
CA VAL A 158 11.77 1.67 -0.98
C VAL A 158 10.94 1.35 -2.20
N GLY A 159 11.59 0.76 -3.20
CA GLY A 159 10.94 -0.06 -4.21
C GLY A 159 10.93 -1.53 -3.78
N PHE A 160 10.18 -2.34 -4.51
CA PHE A 160 10.07 -3.77 -4.26
C PHE A 160 10.40 -4.59 -5.51
N ARG A 161 11.23 -5.61 -5.34
CA ARG A 161 11.37 -6.69 -6.32
C ARG A 161 10.52 -7.86 -5.88
N ILE A 162 9.54 -8.23 -6.69
CA ILE A 162 8.64 -9.37 -6.45
C ILE A 162 9.08 -10.49 -7.38
N LYS A 163 9.35 -11.66 -6.84
CA LYS A 163 9.78 -12.84 -7.59
C LYS A 163 8.73 -13.94 -7.46
N GLY A 164 8.22 -14.40 -8.59
CA GLY A 164 7.40 -15.60 -8.73
C GLY A 164 8.17 -16.76 -9.34
N PRO A 165 7.51 -17.88 -9.63
CA PRO A 165 8.16 -19.10 -10.15
C PRO A 165 8.89 -18.89 -11.48
N SER A 166 8.33 -18.08 -12.37
CA SER A 166 8.86 -17.87 -13.73
C SER A 166 9.21 -16.44 -14.08
N LYS A 167 8.75 -15.46 -13.29
CA LYS A 167 8.90 -14.02 -13.58
C LYS A 167 9.28 -13.21 -12.36
N SER A 168 9.90 -12.07 -12.61
CA SER A 168 10.16 -11.05 -11.60
C SER A 168 9.62 -9.71 -12.06
N LEU A 169 9.06 -8.95 -11.13
CA LEU A 169 8.63 -7.57 -11.31
C LEU A 169 9.45 -6.66 -10.39
N VAL A 170 9.79 -5.49 -10.88
CA VAL A 170 10.38 -4.42 -10.05
C VAL A 170 9.41 -3.25 -10.06
N SER A 171 9.00 -2.84 -8.86
CA SER A 171 8.21 -1.62 -8.63
C SER A 171 9.09 -0.60 -7.95
N VAL A 172 9.10 0.61 -8.47
CA VAL A 172 9.77 1.77 -7.87
C VAL A 172 8.70 2.81 -7.55
N SER A 173 8.79 3.37 -6.37
CA SER A 173 7.87 4.41 -5.88
C SER A 173 8.25 5.79 -6.44
#